data_7de572a5be2ef06e974924c8c2b501f1
#
_entry.id   7de572a5be2ef06e974924c8c2b501f1
#
_cell.length_a   1.000
_cell.length_b   1.000
_cell.length_c   1.000
_cell.angle_alpha   90.00
_cell.angle_beta   90.00
_cell.angle_gamma   90.00
#
_symmetry.space_group_name_H-M   'P 1'
#
loop_
_entity.id
_entity.type
_entity.pdbx_description
1 polymer ?
#
loop_
_entity_poly.entity_id
_entity_poly.type
_entity_poly.pdbx_seq_one_letter_code
_entity_poly.pdbx_strand_id
1 'polypeptide(L)'
;MKNATKQRTLGKKVIFSVGLFLSLAYVAPFLLVLLNSFKPKFDILSNPLGWPTTFTWENFQEALRKMNFFRSLVNSVIVTFFSVSILIIFSSMLAYYLARTKNKFTKTTFLILVASMIVPFQALMIPFMSIWAQFVSLNNRVALIFFYQGFGVALSTFLYHGFISKIPTEICL
;
A
#
# COMPACT_ATOMS: atom_id res chain seq x y z
N MET A 1 -24.57 -9.25 42.10
CA MET A 1 -23.30 -9.21 41.35
C MET A 1 -23.16 -10.34 40.28
N LYS A 2 -23.64 -11.56 40.50
CA LYS A 2 -23.53 -12.69 39.50
C LYS A 2 -24.23 -12.42 38.16
N ASN A 3 -25.34 -11.70 38.10
CA ASN A 3 -26.09 -11.43 36.86
C ASN A 3 -25.41 -10.42 35.92
N ALA A 4 -24.72 -9.43 36.45
CA ALA A 4 -23.99 -8.43 35.66
C ALA A 4 -22.76 -9.05 34.94
N THR A 5 -22.08 -9.99 35.59
CA THR A 5 -20.93 -10.70 35.03
C THR A 5 -21.37 -11.64 33.91
N LYS A 6 -22.51 -12.31 34.04
CA LYS A 6 -23.08 -13.23 33.04
C LYS A 6 -23.54 -12.46 31.79
N GLN A 7 -24.17 -11.30 31.94
CA GLN A 7 -24.59 -10.45 30.80
C GLN A 7 -23.37 -9.91 30.04
N ARG A 8 -22.31 -9.49 30.75
CA ARG A 8 -21.08 -9.00 30.14
C ARG A 8 -20.34 -10.09 29.33
N THR A 9 -20.41 -11.33 29.79
CA THR A 9 -19.82 -12.50 29.10
C THR A 9 -20.64 -12.90 27.88
N LEU A 10 -21.96 -12.79 27.94
CA LEU A 10 -22.86 -13.05 26.81
C LEU A 10 -22.67 -12.02 25.69
N GLY A 11 -22.61 -10.74 26.03
CA GLY A 11 -22.31 -9.69 25.04
C GLY A 11 -20.97 -9.88 24.34
N LYS A 12 -19.93 -10.25 25.07
CA LYS A 12 -18.62 -10.57 24.47
C LYS A 12 -18.67 -11.76 23.49
N LYS A 13 -19.42 -12.83 23.83
CA LYS A 13 -19.60 -13.99 22.96
C LYS A 13 -20.36 -13.62 21.68
N VAL A 14 -21.41 -12.81 21.77
CA VAL A 14 -22.17 -12.34 20.61
C VAL A 14 -21.30 -11.50 19.70
N ILE A 15 -20.56 -10.51 20.24
CA ILE A 15 -19.64 -9.67 19.47
C ILE A 15 -18.57 -10.54 18.79
N PHE A 16 -18.01 -11.50 19.51
CA PHE A 16 -17.02 -12.42 18.94
C PHE A 16 -17.62 -13.26 17.80
N SER A 17 -18.81 -13.84 17.99
CA SER A 17 -19.48 -14.65 16.95
C SER A 17 -19.83 -13.84 15.70
N VAL A 18 -20.33 -12.61 15.88
CA VAL A 18 -20.61 -11.69 14.77
C VAL A 18 -19.32 -11.29 14.06
N GLY A 19 -18.26 -10.97 14.81
CA GLY A 19 -16.94 -10.66 14.24
C GLY A 19 -16.37 -11.83 13.45
N LEU A 20 -16.46 -13.05 13.98
CA LEU A 20 -16.01 -14.26 13.30
C LEU A 20 -16.79 -14.50 12.00
N PHE A 21 -18.14 -14.37 12.07
CA PHE A 21 -18.99 -14.53 10.88
C PHE A 21 -18.64 -13.51 9.79
N LEU A 22 -18.50 -12.23 10.15
CA LEU A 22 -18.08 -11.19 9.21
C LEU A 22 -16.71 -11.44 8.62
N SER A 23 -15.77 -11.92 9.43
CA SER A 23 -14.42 -12.28 8.97
C SER A 23 -14.44 -13.43 7.97
N LEU A 24 -15.23 -14.47 8.25
CA LEU A 24 -15.41 -15.61 7.32
C LEU A 24 -16.09 -15.16 6.01
N ALA A 25 -17.12 -14.32 6.10
CA ALA A 25 -17.78 -13.77 4.92
C ALA A 25 -16.82 -12.90 4.08
N TYR A 26 -15.94 -12.15 4.73
CA TYR A 26 -14.92 -11.34 4.06
C TYR A 26 -13.85 -12.20 3.36
N VAL A 27 -13.47 -13.33 3.95
CA VAL A 27 -12.45 -14.23 3.39
C VAL A 27 -13.04 -15.15 2.31
N ALA A 28 -14.34 -15.42 2.33
CA ALA A 28 -15.00 -16.34 1.39
C ALA A 28 -14.72 -16.07 -0.10
N PRO A 29 -14.79 -14.82 -0.63
CA PRO A 29 -14.50 -14.57 -2.03
C PRO A 29 -13.05 -14.91 -2.41
N PHE A 30 -12.09 -14.72 -1.51
CA PHE A 30 -10.69 -15.09 -1.76
C PHE A 30 -10.51 -16.61 -1.84
N LEU A 31 -11.19 -17.36 -0.98
CA LEU A 31 -11.20 -18.83 -1.03
C LEU A 31 -11.85 -19.33 -2.33
N LEU A 32 -12.92 -18.68 -2.79
CA LEU A 32 -13.56 -19.03 -4.06
C LEU A 32 -12.63 -18.76 -5.26
N VAL A 33 -11.91 -17.65 -5.27
CA VAL A 33 -10.91 -17.37 -6.31
C VAL A 33 -9.81 -18.42 -6.28
N LEU A 34 -9.29 -18.76 -5.11
CA LEU A 34 -8.26 -19.79 -4.94
C LEU A 34 -8.75 -21.15 -5.43
N LEU A 35 -9.96 -21.56 -5.03
CA LEU A 35 -10.57 -22.81 -5.47
C LEU A 35 -10.73 -22.87 -7.00
N ASN A 36 -11.27 -21.81 -7.60
CA ASN A 36 -11.52 -21.73 -9.03
C ASN A 36 -10.23 -21.59 -9.85
N SER A 37 -9.11 -21.11 -9.26
CA SER A 37 -7.84 -20.99 -9.98
C SER A 37 -7.29 -22.35 -10.44
N PHE A 38 -7.69 -23.44 -9.80
CA PHE A 38 -7.29 -24.80 -10.15
C PHE A 38 -8.33 -25.55 -11.02
N LYS A 39 -9.42 -24.88 -11.44
CA LYS A 39 -10.46 -25.50 -12.26
C LYS A 39 -10.26 -25.21 -13.75
N PRO A 40 -10.64 -26.13 -14.65
CA PRO A 40 -10.82 -25.82 -16.06
C PRO A 40 -11.84 -24.69 -16.26
N LYS A 41 -11.70 -23.92 -17.34
CA LYS A 41 -12.58 -22.77 -17.64
C LYS A 41 -14.06 -23.13 -17.69
N PHE A 42 -14.37 -24.32 -18.20
CA PHE A 42 -15.74 -24.81 -18.26
C PHE A 42 -16.36 -25.02 -16.86
N ASP A 43 -15.60 -25.62 -15.94
CA ASP A 43 -16.05 -25.88 -14.56
C ASP A 43 -16.24 -24.59 -13.76
N ILE A 44 -15.41 -23.56 -14.02
CA ILE A 44 -15.57 -22.25 -13.40
C ILE A 44 -16.91 -21.61 -13.77
N LEU A 45 -17.34 -21.76 -15.03
CA LEU A 45 -18.59 -21.16 -15.53
C LEU A 45 -19.83 -21.99 -15.12
N SER A 46 -19.72 -23.32 -15.12
CA SER A 46 -20.84 -24.21 -14.83
C SER A 46 -21.11 -24.41 -13.34
N ASN A 47 -20.05 -24.46 -12.51
CA ASN A 47 -20.16 -24.69 -11.06
C ASN A 47 -19.06 -23.95 -10.29
N PRO A 48 -19.17 -22.62 -10.09
CA PRO A 48 -18.15 -21.82 -9.44
C PRO A 48 -17.96 -22.15 -7.94
N LEU A 49 -18.99 -22.68 -7.27
CA LEU A 49 -18.95 -22.97 -5.83
C LEU A 49 -18.54 -24.42 -5.51
N GLY A 50 -18.61 -25.35 -6.50
CA GLY A 50 -18.27 -26.74 -6.29
C GLY A 50 -16.76 -26.99 -6.17
N TRP A 51 -16.40 -28.21 -5.75
CA TRP A 51 -15.01 -28.67 -5.78
C TRP A 51 -14.55 -28.92 -7.23
N PRO A 52 -13.24 -28.76 -7.54
CA PRO A 52 -12.68 -29.12 -8.83
C PRO A 52 -12.95 -30.59 -9.15
N THR A 53 -13.51 -30.88 -10.33
CA THR A 53 -13.64 -32.26 -10.86
C THR A 53 -12.28 -32.74 -11.36
N THR A 54 -11.50 -31.82 -11.94
CA THR A 54 -10.12 -32.03 -12.39
C THR A 54 -9.28 -30.83 -11.97
N PHE A 55 -8.05 -31.11 -11.51
CA PHE A 55 -7.10 -30.05 -11.16
C PHE A 55 -6.27 -29.68 -12.38
N THR A 56 -6.20 -28.37 -12.71
CA THR A 56 -5.40 -27.85 -13.81
C THR A 56 -4.51 -26.68 -13.36
N TRP A 57 -3.34 -26.56 -14.00
CA TRP A 57 -2.43 -25.42 -13.84
C TRP A 57 -2.51 -24.45 -15.03
N GLU A 58 -3.39 -24.69 -15.98
CA GLU A 58 -3.50 -23.89 -17.21
C GLU A 58 -3.78 -22.41 -16.94
N ASN A 59 -4.65 -22.13 -15.96
CA ASN A 59 -4.98 -20.75 -15.60
C ASN A 59 -3.73 -19.98 -15.13
N PHE A 60 -2.84 -20.62 -14.35
CA PHE A 60 -1.60 -20.00 -13.91
C PHE A 60 -0.62 -19.80 -15.06
N GLN A 61 -0.46 -20.79 -15.93
CA GLN A 61 0.41 -20.69 -17.10
C GLN A 61 -0.08 -19.58 -18.05
N GLU A 62 -1.38 -19.54 -18.30
CA GLU A 62 -1.99 -18.51 -19.14
C GLU A 62 -1.85 -17.11 -18.54
N ALA A 63 -2.05 -16.97 -17.22
CA ALA A 63 -1.84 -15.72 -16.51
C ALA A 63 -0.38 -15.25 -16.60
N LEU A 64 0.59 -16.12 -16.29
CA LEU A 64 2.02 -15.81 -16.39
C LEU A 64 2.41 -15.35 -17.79
N ARG A 65 1.87 -16.00 -18.82
CA ARG A 65 2.13 -15.65 -20.21
C ARG A 65 1.49 -14.32 -20.60
N LYS A 66 0.19 -14.12 -20.29
CA LYS A 66 -0.56 -12.91 -20.69
C LYS A 66 -0.02 -11.65 -20.04
N MET A 67 0.39 -11.72 -18.75
CA MET A 67 0.93 -10.57 -18.06
C MET A 67 2.45 -10.35 -18.28
N ASN A 68 3.09 -11.19 -19.11
CA ASN A 68 4.55 -11.17 -19.24
C ASN A 68 5.25 -11.12 -17.87
N PHE A 69 4.88 -12.05 -16.98
CA PHE A 69 5.15 -11.99 -15.54
C PHE A 69 6.59 -11.61 -15.20
N PHE A 70 7.59 -12.29 -15.77
CA PHE A 70 8.99 -12.03 -15.45
C PHE A 70 9.43 -10.61 -15.82
N ARG A 71 8.99 -10.10 -16.98
CA ARG A 71 9.27 -8.73 -17.39
C ARG A 71 8.60 -7.72 -16.46
N SER A 72 7.35 -7.96 -16.09
CA SER A 72 6.61 -7.11 -15.16
C SER A 72 7.22 -7.14 -13.77
N LEU A 73 7.64 -8.31 -13.28
CA LEU A 73 8.32 -8.48 -12.01
C LEU A 73 9.63 -7.69 -11.95
N VAL A 74 10.50 -7.88 -12.96
CA VAL A 74 11.78 -7.15 -13.05
C VAL A 74 11.54 -5.63 -13.10
N ASN A 75 10.55 -5.18 -13.87
CA ASN A 75 10.18 -3.76 -13.91
C ASN A 75 9.75 -3.24 -12.53
N SER A 76 8.91 -3.99 -11.83
CA SER A 76 8.45 -3.61 -10.49
C SER A 76 9.60 -3.57 -9.49
N VAL A 77 10.49 -4.55 -9.52
CA VAL A 77 11.68 -4.57 -8.65
C VAL A 77 12.58 -3.36 -8.92
N ILE A 78 12.87 -3.05 -10.19
CA ILE A 78 13.70 -1.89 -10.56
C ILE A 78 13.06 -0.60 -10.06
N VAL A 79 11.79 -0.37 -10.39
CA VAL A 79 11.08 0.86 -10.00
C VAL A 79 11.03 0.99 -8.48
N THR A 80 10.69 -0.10 -7.77
CA THR A 80 10.61 -0.08 -6.30
C THR A 80 11.97 0.18 -5.67
N PHE A 81 13.01 -0.53 -6.11
CA PHE A 81 14.36 -0.38 -5.55
C PHE A 81 14.86 1.06 -5.68
N PHE A 82 14.82 1.62 -6.88
CA PHE A 82 15.29 3.00 -7.08
C PHE A 82 14.41 4.03 -6.38
N SER A 83 13.08 3.89 -6.45
CA SER A 83 12.16 4.83 -5.79
C SER A 83 12.37 4.84 -4.29
N VAL A 84 12.44 3.68 -3.66
CA VAL A 84 12.60 3.57 -2.19
C VAL A 84 13.99 4.07 -1.77
N SER A 85 15.06 3.71 -2.50
CA SER A 85 16.43 4.15 -2.18
C SER A 85 16.55 5.67 -2.23
N ILE A 86 16.05 6.30 -3.30
CA ILE A 86 16.06 7.75 -3.46
C ILE A 86 15.22 8.41 -2.35
N LEU A 87 14.04 7.86 -2.08
CA LEU A 87 13.14 8.37 -1.06
C LEU A 87 13.78 8.32 0.34
N ILE A 88 14.42 7.21 0.70
CA ILE A 88 15.12 7.07 1.98
C ILE A 88 16.20 8.14 2.12
N ILE A 89 17.06 8.30 1.11
CA ILE A 89 18.17 9.24 1.16
C ILE A 89 17.66 10.68 1.31
N PHE A 90 16.81 11.13 0.40
CA PHE A 90 16.38 12.53 0.39
C PHE A 90 15.44 12.87 1.55
N SER A 91 14.53 11.97 1.92
CA SER A 91 13.62 12.23 3.03
C SER A 91 14.34 12.22 4.38
N SER A 92 15.34 11.36 4.59
CA SER A 92 16.11 11.35 5.84
C SER A 92 16.97 12.60 5.98
N MET A 93 17.62 13.06 4.89
CA MET A 93 18.37 14.32 4.87
C MET A 93 17.48 15.52 5.16
N LEU A 94 16.33 15.60 4.48
CA LEU A 94 15.35 16.66 4.68
C LEU A 94 14.81 16.66 6.12
N ALA A 95 14.42 15.48 6.63
CA ALA A 95 13.92 15.34 7.99
C ALA A 95 14.96 15.71 9.03
N TYR A 96 16.22 15.35 8.81
CA TYR A 96 17.32 15.73 9.70
C TYR A 96 17.49 17.26 9.74
N TYR A 97 17.52 17.90 8.59
CA TYR A 97 17.59 19.36 8.48
C TYR A 97 16.41 20.05 9.20
N LEU A 98 15.19 19.59 8.95
CA LEU A 98 13.98 20.14 9.58
C LEU A 98 13.94 19.94 11.10
N ALA A 99 14.45 18.81 11.60
CA ALA A 99 14.46 18.51 13.04
C ALA A 99 15.55 19.30 13.80
N ARG A 100 16.71 19.53 13.16
CA ARG A 100 17.87 20.18 13.80
C ARG A 100 17.88 21.70 13.64
N THR A 101 17.27 22.23 12.61
CA THR A 101 17.24 23.69 12.33
C THR A 101 15.91 24.28 12.79
N LYS A 102 15.95 25.07 13.88
CA LYS A 102 14.74 25.70 14.45
C LYS A 102 14.57 27.13 13.94
N ASN A 103 14.01 27.30 12.76
CA ASN A 103 13.66 28.64 12.23
C ASN A 103 12.23 28.65 11.61
N LYS A 104 11.76 29.82 11.22
CA LYS A 104 10.42 29.98 10.63
C LYS A 104 10.28 29.21 9.31
N PHE A 105 11.33 29.16 8.50
CA PHE A 105 11.34 28.48 7.22
C PHE A 105 11.17 26.96 7.40
N THR A 106 11.95 26.32 8.27
CA THR A 106 11.85 24.87 8.51
C THR A 106 10.49 24.49 9.08
N LYS A 107 9.94 25.30 9.99
CA LYS A 107 8.59 25.07 10.53
C LYS A 107 7.52 25.17 9.44
N THR A 108 7.59 26.18 8.59
CA THR A 108 6.63 26.35 7.48
C THR A 108 6.76 25.23 6.46
N THR A 109 7.98 24.84 6.08
CA THR A 109 8.22 23.71 5.16
C THR A 109 7.64 22.42 5.71
N PHE A 110 7.87 22.12 6.99
CA PHE A 110 7.31 20.94 7.62
C PHE A 110 5.78 20.96 7.62
N LEU A 111 5.15 22.09 7.94
CA LEU A 111 3.70 22.24 7.91
C LEU A 111 3.12 22.06 6.49
N ILE A 112 3.79 22.57 5.47
CA ILE A 112 3.37 22.37 4.07
C ILE A 112 3.43 20.88 3.69
N LEU A 113 4.50 20.17 4.07
CA LEU A 113 4.62 18.74 3.84
C LEU A 113 3.49 17.95 4.53
N VAL A 114 3.20 18.27 5.79
CA VAL A 114 2.11 17.62 6.52
C VAL A 114 0.75 17.97 5.89
N ALA A 115 0.52 19.21 5.51
CA ALA A 115 -0.71 19.63 4.84
C ALA A 115 -0.91 18.92 3.49
N SER A 116 0.15 18.66 2.74
CA SER A 116 0.06 17.93 1.46
C SER A 116 -0.43 16.48 1.62
N MET A 117 -0.24 15.87 2.79
CA MET A 117 -0.72 14.50 3.06
C MET A 117 -2.24 14.41 3.20
N ILE A 118 -2.92 15.54 3.46
CA ILE A 118 -4.38 15.58 3.60
C ILE A 118 -5.05 15.43 2.24
N VAL A 119 -4.37 15.83 1.16
CA VAL A 119 -4.93 15.75 -0.19
C VAL A 119 -4.94 14.30 -0.67
N PRO A 120 -6.12 13.69 -0.93
CA PRO A 120 -6.19 12.32 -1.37
C PRO A 120 -5.61 12.17 -2.78
N PHE A 121 -4.78 11.15 -2.99
CA PHE A 121 -4.17 10.85 -4.29
C PHE A 121 -5.20 10.76 -5.42
N GLN A 122 -6.37 10.17 -5.14
CA GLN A 122 -7.44 9.99 -6.12
C GLN A 122 -7.95 11.33 -6.69
N ALA A 123 -7.95 12.38 -5.89
CA ALA A 123 -8.36 13.72 -6.36
C ALA A 123 -7.32 14.35 -7.30
N LEU A 124 -6.05 14.01 -7.12
CA LEU A 124 -4.95 14.54 -7.93
C LEU A 124 -4.65 13.70 -9.17
N MET A 125 -5.05 12.43 -9.19
CA MET A 125 -4.64 11.48 -10.22
C MET A 125 -5.01 11.94 -11.64
N ILE A 126 -6.24 12.39 -11.86
CA ILE A 126 -6.71 12.79 -13.20
C ILE A 126 -5.99 14.04 -13.70
N PRO A 127 -5.98 15.20 -12.96
CA PRO A 127 -5.27 16.40 -13.42
C PRO A 127 -3.76 16.16 -13.53
N PHE A 128 -3.19 15.37 -12.64
CA PHE A 128 -1.79 15.01 -12.68
C PHE A 128 -1.43 14.24 -13.97
N MET A 129 -2.17 13.19 -14.31
CA MET A 129 -1.94 12.41 -15.54
C MET A 129 -2.15 13.25 -16.79
N SER A 130 -3.14 14.14 -16.82
CA SER A 130 -3.46 15.04 -17.93
C SER A 130 -2.33 16.05 -18.20
N ILE A 131 -1.73 16.62 -17.15
CA ILE A 131 -0.62 17.56 -17.25
C ILE A 131 0.66 16.82 -17.67
N TRP A 132 1.00 15.73 -16.98
CA TRP A 132 2.25 14.99 -17.24
C TRP A 132 2.32 14.33 -18.60
N ALA A 133 1.18 13.86 -19.14
CA ALA A 133 1.12 13.29 -20.48
C ALA A 133 1.58 14.25 -21.58
N GLN A 134 1.56 15.56 -21.32
CA GLN A 134 2.02 16.58 -22.26
C GLN A 134 3.55 16.72 -22.28
N PHE A 135 4.23 16.37 -21.18
CA PHE A 135 5.66 16.57 -21.02
C PHE A 135 6.48 15.28 -21.12
N VAL A 136 5.91 14.17 -20.64
CA VAL A 136 6.63 12.88 -20.53
C VAL A 136 5.71 11.75 -20.92
N SER A 137 6.25 10.78 -21.68
CA SER A 137 5.52 9.52 -21.93
C SER A 137 5.19 8.82 -20.60
N LEU A 138 3.91 8.51 -20.37
CA LEU A 138 3.44 7.82 -19.18
C LEU A 138 3.99 6.39 -19.07
N ASN A 139 4.45 5.82 -20.18
CA ASN A 139 5.09 4.49 -20.19
C ASN A 139 6.63 4.62 -20.03
N ASN A 140 7.05 5.40 -19.03
CA ASN A 140 8.47 5.63 -18.73
C ASN A 140 8.77 5.31 -17.27
N ARG A 141 9.69 4.36 -17.03
CA ARG A 141 10.08 3.94 -15.67
C ARG A 141 10.74 5.05 -14.88
N VAL A 142 11.56 5.89 -15.53
CA VAL A 142 12.24 7.00 -14.86
C VAL A 142 11.22 8.04 -14.39
N ALA A 143 10.23 8.35 -15.22
CA ALA A 143 9.13 9.22 -14.84
C ALA A 143 8.37 8.68 -13.63
N LEU A 144 8.08 7.37 -13.61
CA LEU A 144 7.38 6.71 -12.51
C LEU A 144 8.18 6.77 -11.20
N ILE A 145 9.50 6.53 -11.26
CA ILE A 145 10.39 6.68 -10.10
C ILE A 145 10.35 8.11 -9.55
N PHE A 146 10.37 9.10 -10.44
CA PHE A 146 10.26 10.50 -10.04
C PHE A 146 8.92 10.84 -9.39
N PHE A 147 7.81 10.32 -9.91
CA PHE A 147 6.48 10.52 -9.34
C PHE A 147 6.34 9.97 -7.93
N TYR A 148 6.91 8.79 -7.68
CA TYR A 148 6.91 8.22 -6.35
C TYR A 148 7.66 9.09 -5.33
N GLN A 149 8.65 9.89 -5.74
CA GLN A 149 9.28 10.87 -4.85
C GLN A 149 8.28 11.94 -4.41
N GLY A 150 7.53 12.51 -5.36
CA GLY A 150 6.54 13.54 -5.06
C GLY A 150 5.48 13.08 -4.06
N PHE A 151 4.96 11.87 -4.23
CA PHE A 151 3.93 11.33 -3.33
C PHE A 151 4.48 10.78 -2.02
N GLY A 152 5.72 10.27 -2.03
CA GLY A 152 6.30 9.59 -0.86
C GLY A 152 7.06 10.53 0.10
N VAL A 153 7.59 11.65 -0.39
CA VAL A 153 8.50 12.51 0.39
C VAL A 153 7.85 13.09 1.65
N ALA A 154 6.59 13.48 1.58
CA ALA A 154 5.89 14.09 2.71
C ALA A 154 5.75 13.11 3.88
N LEU A 155 5.20 11.91 3.63
CA LEU A 155 5.03 10.87 4.65
C LEU A 155 6.37 10.39 5.20
N SER A 156 7.33 10.11 4.33
CA SER A 156 8.65 9.63 4.75
C SER A 156 9.38 10.67 5.60
N THR A 157 9.36 11.94 5.18
CA THR A 157 9.96 13.04 5.96
C THR A 157 9.26 13.19 7.32
N PHE A 158 7.93 13.10 7.37
CA PHE A 158 7.17 13.16 8.61
C PHE A 158 7.58 12.06 9.58
N LEU A 159 7.67 10.82 9.12
CA LEU A 159 8.09 9.69 9.93
C LEU A 159 9.53 9.85 10.44
N TYR A 160 10.48 10.15 9.56
CA TYR A 160 11.88 10.37 9.96
C TYR A 160 12.01 11.54 10.92
N HIS A 161 11.34 12.67 10.67
CA HIS A 161 11.33 13.82 11.56
C HIS A 161 10.86 13.45 12.96
N GLY A 162 9.80 12.63 13.08
CA GLY A 162 9.26 12.16 14.35
C GLY A 162 10.27 11.31 15.15
N PHE A 163 11.09 10.51 14.47
CA PHE A 163 12.16 9.74 15.11
C PHE A 163 13.37 10.61 15.46
N ILE A 164 13.88 11.39 14.51
CA ILE A 164 15.09 12.22 14.67
C ILE A 164 14.91 13.28 15.76
N SER A 165 13.71 13.84 15.91
CA SER A 165 13.41 14.85 16.95
C SER A 165 13.51 14.32 18.37
N LYS A 166 13.43 13.00 18.57
CA LYS A 166 13.54 12.34 19.88
C LYS A 166 14.98 11.99 20.27
N ILE A 167 15.90 12.00 19.30
CA ILE A 167 17.30 11.68 19.55
C ILE A 167 18.00 12.92 20.10
N PRO A 168 18.66 12.85 21.28
CA PRO A 168 19.44 13.96 21.85
C PRO A 168 20.53 14.42 20.86
N THR A 169 20.78 15.74 20.84
CA THR A 169 21.77 16.33 19.93
C THR A 169 23.21 15.90 20.25
N GLU A 170 23.47 15.53 21.51
CA GLU A 170 24.79 15.10 21.99
C GLU A 170 25.25 13.76 21.40
N ILE A 171 24.34 12.95 20.88
CA ILE A 171 24.67 11.65 20.24
C ILE A 171 25.02 11.82 18.75
N CYS A 172 24.72 12.97 18.17
CA CYS A 172 24.93 13.23 16.74
C CYS A 172 26.21 14.05 16.43
N LEU A 173 26.99 14.37 17.44
CA LEU A 173 28.32 15.00 17.37
C LEU A 173 29.37 13.94 17.61
#